data_0aab8ab9fa4bb59ffc089909bb81fb92
#
_entry.id   0aab8ab9fa4bb59ffc089909bb81fb92
#
_cell.length_a   1.000
_cell.length_b   1.000
_cell.length_c   1.000
_cell.angle_alpha   90.00
_cell.angle_beta   90.00
_cell.angle_gamma   90.00
#
_symmetry.space_group_name_H-M   'P 1'
#
loop_
_entity.id
_entity.type
_entity.pdbx_description
1 polymer ?
#
loop_
_entity_poly.entity_id
_entity_poly.type
_entity_poly.pdbx_seq_one_letter_code
_entity_poly.pdbx_strand_id
1 'polypeptide(L)'
;MKIKNLIDSIFIFSLLICLINSSNAGEIFVSLKKNKVNVRYGPSFESDIKYVYKKINLPLKQIDKKENFRRIIDFKNNSGWIHISQLKKSNSVIATKNKVLFKKPTSFAKPIAQIKEGRLLILEKCEQNWCRITSEEFEGWIKTDNIWGQN
;
A
#
# COMPACT_ATOMS: atom_id res chain seq x y z
N MET A 1 46.41 -34.42 -0.37
CA MET A 1 44.97 -34.77 -0.11
C MET A 1 44.21 -33.75 0.76
N LYS A 2 44.85 -32.93 1.60
CA LYS A 2 44.16 -31.93 2.46
C LYS A 2 43.75 -30.62 1.79
N ILE A 3 44.46 -30.19 0.72
CA ILE A 3 44.20 -28.90 0.04
C ILE A 3 42.98 -28.99 -0.85
N LYS A 4 42.71 -30.13 -1.49
CA LYS A 4 41.56 -30.32 -2.39
C LYS A 4 40.23 -30.22 -1.62
N ASN A 5 40.17 -30.79 -0.42
CA ASN A 5 38.97 -30.74 0.42
C ASN A 5 38.68 -29.33 0.96
N LEU A 6 39.72 -28.47 1.09
CA LEU A 6 39.57 -27.10 1.54
C LEU A 6 38.99 -26.23 0.43
N ILE A 7 39.39 -26.44 -0.82
CA ILE A 7 38.90 -25.70 -2.02
C ILE A 7 37.45 -26.07 -2.28
N ASP A 8 37.08 -27.35 -2.20
CA ASP A 8 35.71 -27.82 -2.40
C ASP A 8 34.77 -27.26 -1.30
N SER A 9 35.23 -27.16 -0.06
CA SER A 9 34.47 -26.58 1.05
C SER A 9 34.26 -25.07 0.88
N ILE A 10 35.23 -24.32 0.37
CA ILE A 10 35.12 -22.89 0.09
C ILE A 10 34.16 -22.63 -1.08
N PHE A 11 34.19 -23.51 -2.09
CA PHE A 11 33.30 -23.38 -3.27
C PHE A 11 31.84 -23.65 -2.89
N ILE A 12 31.55 -24.63 -2.04
CA ILE A 12 30.22 -24.95 -1.53
C ILE A 12 29.69 -23.81 -0.65
N PHE A 13 30.55 -23.22 0.21
CA PHE A 13 30.18 -22.11 1.07
C PHE A 13 29.90 -20.82 0.27
N SER A 14 30.66 -20.57 -0.81
CA SER A 14 30.44 -19.45 -1.73
C SER A 14 29.12 -19.59 -2.52
N LEU A 15 28.74 -20.80 -2.92
CA LEU A 15 27.52 -21.08 -3.64
C LEU A 15 26.28 -20.91 -2.74
N LEU A 16 26.40 -21.18 -1.44
CA LEU A 16 25.30 -21.04 -0.48
C LEU A 16 24.96 -19.58 -0.17
N ILE A 17 25.93 -18.66 -0.26
CA ILE A 17 25.75 -17.22 -0.02
C ILE A 17 24.98 -16.54 -1.18
N CYS A 18 25.03 -17.08 -2.39
CA CYS A 18 24.33 -16.53 -3.56
C CYS A 18 22.80 -16.70 -3.55
N LEU A 19 22.25 -17.48 -2.62
CA LEU A 19 20.80 -17.77 -2.58
C LEU A 19 19.97 -16.82 -1.71
N ILE A 20 20.57 -15.80 -1.08
CA ILE A 20 19.86 -14.86 -0.21
C ILE A 20 19.65 -13.51 -0.93
N ASN A 21 19.31 -13.52 -2.21
CA ASN A 21 18.74 -12.34 -2.84
C ASN A 21 17.25 -12.29 -2.54
N SER A 22 16.89 -11.91 -1.32
CA SER A 22 15.52 -11.45 -1.01
C SER A 22 15.31 -10.16 -1.80
N SER A 23 14.71 -10.28 -2.99
CA SER A 23 14.18 -9.12 -3.69
C SER A 23 13.13 -8.50 -2.80
N ASN A 24 13.44 -7.40 -2.14
CA ASN A 24 12.48 -6.49 -1.54
C ASN A 24 11.64 -5.91 -2.69
N ALA A 25 10.68 -6.67 -3.19
CA ALA A 25 9.62 -6.11 -4.00
C ALA A 25 8.83 -5.17 -3.08
N GLY A 26 8.97 -3.86 -3.26
CA GLY A 26 8.24 -2.86 -2.51
C GLY A 26 6.74 -3.17 -2.51
N GLU A 27 6.06 -2.80 -1.45
CA GLU A 27 4.61 -3.00 -1.35
C GLU A 27 3.90 -2.25 -2.47
N ILE A 28 3.01 -2.91 -3.21
CA ILE A 28 2.27 -2.27 -4.29
C ILE A 28 0.91 -1.87 -3.76
N PHE A 29 0.64 -0.56 -3.75
CA PHE A 29 -0.67 -0.04 -3.42
C PHE A 29 -1.44 0.42 -4.66
N VAL A 30 -2.71 0.05 -4.70
CA VAL A 30 -3.70 0.47 -5.69
C VAL A 30 -4.89 1.08 -4.96
N SER A 31 -5.73 1.84 -5.65
CA SER A 31 -6.98 2.32 -5.06
C SER A 31 -8.17 2.08 -5.97
N LEU A 32 -9.35 2.07 -5.37
CA LEU A 32 -10.60 1.86 -6.11
C LEU A 32 -10.89 3.05 -7.03
N LYS A 33 -11.18 2.74 -8.28
CA LYS A 33 -11.53 3.72 -9.32
C LYS A 33 -13.00 4.14 -9.28
N LYS A 34 -13.88 3.32 -8.65
CA LYS A 34 -15.33 3.49 -8.64
C LYS A 34 -15.89 3.41 -7.22
N ASN A 35 -17.08 3.99 -7.03
CA ASN A 35 -17.79 3.93 -5.74
C ASN A 35 -18.32 2.53 -5.39
N LYS A 36 -18.56 1.67 -6.40
CA LYS A 36 -19.05 0.30 -6.20
C LYS A 36 -18.15 -0.65 -6.94
N VAL A 37 -17.49 -1.54 -6.20
CA VAL A 37 -16.51 -2.52 -6.72
C VAL A 37 -16.76 -3.87 -6.10
N ASN A 38 -17.00 -4.87 -6.96
CA ASN A 38 -17.17 -6.26 -6.55
C ASN A 38 -15.82 -6.90 -6.23
N VAL A 39 -15.71 -7.50 -5.07
CA VAL A 39 -14.59 -8.33 -4.64
C VAL A 39 -15.03 -9.79 -4.73
N ARG A 40 -14.23 -10.62 -5.38
CA ARG A 40 -14.58 -12.00 -5.69
C ARG A 40 -13.73 -12.99 -4.91
N TYR A 41 -14.21 -14.22 -4.77
CA TYR A 41 -13.45 -15.31 -4.17
C TYR A 41 -12.29 -15.77 -5.05
N GLY A 42 -12.39 -15.67 -6.37
CA GLY A 42 -11.40 -16.09 -7.35
C GLY A 42 -11.13 -15.07 -8.45
N PRO A 43 -10.06 -15.27 -9.22
CA PRO A 43 -9.60 -14.38 -10.28
C PRO A 43 -10.36 -14.61 -11.61
N SER A 44 -11.68 -14.57 -11.57
CA SER A 44 -12.55 -14.78 -12.73
C SER A 44 -13.87 -14.01 -12.55
N PHE A 45 -14.55 -13.67 -13.65
CA PHE A 45 -15.89 -13.09 -13.61
C PHE A 45 -16.96 -14.11 -13.20
N GLU A 46 -16.71 -15.40 -13.37
CA GLU A 46 -17.59 -16.51 -12.97
C GLU A 46 -17.45 -16.82 -11.47
N SER A 47 -16.37 -16.35 -10.82
CA SER A 47 -16.23 -16.52 -9.37
C SER A 47 -17.25 -15.68 -8.62
N ASP A 48 -17.84 -16.26 -7.57
CA ASP A 48 -18.83 -15.59 -6.74
C ASP A 48 -18.31 -14.29 -6.14
N ILE A 49 -19.22 -13.32 -5.96
CA ILE A 49 -18.93 -12.07 -5.26
C ILE A 49 -18.85 -12.36 -3.77
N LYS A 50 -17.69 -12.06 -3.17
CA LYS A 50 -17.44 -12.22 -1.75
C LYS A 50 -18.05 -11.09 -0.94
N TYR A 51 -17.85 -9.84 -1.40
CA TYR A 51 -18.42 -8.60 -0.86
C TYR A 51 -18.26 -7.45 -1.86
N VAL A 52 -18.81 -6.28 -1.52
CA VAL A 52 -18.77 -5.09 -2.37
C VAL A 52 -18.21 -3.91 -1.59
N TYR A 53 -17.15 -3.30 -2.09
CA TYR A 53 -16.70 -2.00 -1.60
C TYR A 53 -17.60 -0.89 -2.13
N LYS A 54 -17.90 0.10 -1.26
CA LYS A 54 -18.72 1.28 -1.60
C LYS A 54 -17.98 2.60 -1.34
N LYS A 55 -16.66 2.64 -1.56
CA LYS A 55 -15.85 3.83 -1.28
C LYS A 55 -14.78 4.04 -2.34
N ILE A 56 -14.97 5.05 -3.19
CA ILE A 56 -13.96 5.46 -4.18
C ILE A 56 -12.65 5.86 -3.47
N ASN A 57 -11.54 5.67 -4.16
CA ASN A 57 -10.19 5.96 -3.65
C ASN A 57 -9.78 5.15 -2.42
N LEU A 58 -10.52 4.10 -2.02
CA LEU A 58 -10.08 3.22 -0.95
C LEU A 58 -8.72 2.62 -1.32
N PRO A 59 -7.65 2.85 -0.55
CA PRO A 59 -6.35 2.22 -0.80
C PRO A 59 -6.42 0.73 -0.46
N LEU A 60 -5.71 -0.07 -1.24
CA LEU A 60 -5.63 -1.52 -1.15
C LEU A 60 -4.21 -1.95 -1.45
N LYS A 61 -3.67 -2.86 -0.63
CA LYS A 61 -2.38 -3.49 -0.90
C LYS A 61 -2.60 -4.67 -1.85
N GLN A 62 -1.88 -4.68 -2.97
CA GLN A 62 -1.86 -5.84 -3.86
C GLN A 62 -0.92 -6.89 -3.27
N ILE A 63 -1.43 -8.12 -3.11
CA ILE A 63 -0.69 -9.25 -2.54
C ILE A 63 -0.46 -10.37 -3.56
N ASP A 64 -1.22 -10.38 -4.66
CA ASP A 64 -1.08 -11.36 -5.74
C ASP A 64 -1.67 -10.83 -7.05
N LYS A 65 -1.37 -11.48 -8.17
CA LYS A 65 -1.93 -11.18 -9.50
C LYS A 65 -2.14 -12.46 -10.29
N LYS A 66 -3.26 -12.53 -11.01
CA LYS A 66 -3.52 -13.56 -12.02
C LYS A 66 -4.24 -12.90 -13.18
N GLU A 67 -3.64 -12.94 -14.38
CA GLU A 67 -4.17 -12.28 -15.58
C GLU A 67 -4.61 -10.84 -15.32
N ASN A 68 -5.88 -10.53 -15.58
CA ASN A 68 -6.46 -9.20 -15.36
C ASN A 68 -7.04 -9.00 -13.95
N PHE A 69 -6.76 -9.90 -13.02
CA PHE A 69 -7.20 -9.78 -11.63
C PHE A 69 -6.03 -9.51 -10.68
N ARG A 70 -6.33 -8.79 -9.62
CA ARG A 70 -5.41 -8.52 -8.51
C ARG A 70 -6.03 -9.02 -7.22
N ARG A 71 -5.29 -9.84 -6.48
CA ARG A 71 -5.64 -10.16 -5.11
C ARG A 71 -5.20 -9.02 -4.24
N ILE A 72 -6.15 -8.47 -3.52
CA ILE A 72 -5.93 -7.30 -2.66
C ILE A 72 -6.20 -7.65 -1.20
N ILE A 73 -5.66 -6.79 -0.32
CA ILE A 73 -6.01 -6.76 1.09
C ILE A 73 -6.27 -5.30 1.48
N ASP A 74 -7.29 -5.06 2.30
CA ASP A 74 -7.59 -3.73 2.84
C ASP A 74 -6.94 -3.53 4.22
N PHE A 75 -7.08 -2.33 4.76
CA PHE A 75 -6.58 -1.93 6.07
C PHE A 75 -7.13 -2.80 7.23
N LYS A 76 -8.27 -3.47 7.05
CA LYS A 76 -8.90 -4.37 8.01
C LYS A 76 -8.59 -5.84 7.76
N ASN A 77 -7.62 -6.13 6.89
CA ASN A 77 -7.22 -7.48 6.47
C ASN A 77 -8.30 -8.28 5.70
N ASN A 78 -9.32 -7.61 5.13
CA ASN A 78 -10.23 -8.27 4.22
C ASN A 78 -9.56 -8.46 2.86
N SER A 79 -9.59 -9.66 2.30
CA SER A 79 -8.94 -9.96 1.02
C SER A 79 -9.88 -10.57 0.00
N GLY A 80 -9.55 -10.41 -1.27
CA GLY A 80 -10.25 -11.02 -2.40
C GLY A 80 -9.70 -10.49 -3.73
N TRP A 81 -10.37 -10.85 -4.82
CA TRP A 81 -9.93 -10.56 -6.18
C TRP A 81 -10.75 -9.44 -6.81
N ILE A 82 -10.08 -8.49 -7.44
CA ILE A 82 -10.68 -7.36 -8.16
C ILE A 82 -10.08 -7.30 -9.57
N HIS A 83 -10.91 -7.06 -10.57
CA HIS A 83 -10.45 -6.84 -11.95
C HIS A 83 -9.74 -5.49 -12.07
N ILE A 84 -8.64 -5.43 -12.84
CA ILE A 84 -7.78 -4.24 -12.98
C ILE A 84 -8.51 -2.99 -13.48
N SER A 85 -9.57 -3.14 -14.29
CA SER A 85 -10.37 -2.01 -14.77
C SER A 85 -11.04 -1.20 -13.66
N GLN A 86 -11.14 -1.76 -12.45
CA GLN A 86 -11.74 -1.13 -11.29
C GLN A 86 -10.71 -0.53 -10.33
N LEU A 87 -9.43 -0.69 -10.66
CA LEU A 87 -8.28 -0.23 -9.87
C LEU A 87 -7.54 0.90 -10.61
N LYS A 88 -6.85 1.72 -9.85
CA LYS A 88 -5.91 2.73 -10.33
C LYS A 88 -4.69 2.81 -9.41
N LYS A 89 -3.62 3.48 -9.84
CA LYS A 89 -2.48 3.79 -8.97
C LYS A 89 -2.98 4.53 -7.73
N SER A 90 -2.53 4.12 -6.55
CA SER A 90 -2.95 4.76 -5.30
C SER A 90 -2.30 6.13 -5.17
N ASN A 91 -3.13 7.11 -4.83
CA ASN A 91 -2.76 8.43 -4.32
C ASN A 91 -3.52 8.73 -3.02
N SER A 92 -3.93 7.70 -2.31
CA SER A 92 -4.75 7.81 -1.10
C SER A 92 -4.21 6.94 0.01
N VAL A 93 -4.45 7.35 1.25
CA VAL A 93 -4.01 6.65 2.46
C VAL A 93 -5.12 6.64 3.50
N ILE A 94 -5.02 5.72 4.45
CA ILE A 94 -5.83 5.70 5.69
C ILE A 94 -4.95 6.21 6.83
N ALA A 95 -5.42 7.14 7.62
CA ALA A 95 -4.79 7.53 8.87
C ALA A 95 -4.94 6.38 9.89
N THR A 96 -3.82 5.83 10.36
CA THR A 96 -3.82 4.69 11.30
C THR A 96 -3.85 5.13 12.76
N LYS A 97 -3.73 6.44 12.99
CA LYS A 97 -3.90 7.13 14.27
C LYS A 97 -4.45 8.54 14.02
N ASN A 98 -4.93 9.19 15.07
CA ASN A 98 -5.29 10.59 14.99
C ASN A 98 -4.10 11.43 14.55
N LYS A 99 -4.31 12.38 13.64
CA LYS A 99 -3.28 13.25 13.07
C LYS A 99 -3.68 14.71 13.16
N VAL A 100 -2.69 15.58 13.19
CA VAL A 100 -2.89 17.03 13.08
C VAL A 100 -2.62 17.44 11.63
N LEU A 101 -3.51 18.23 11.08
CA LEU A 101 -3.35 18.90 9.79
C LEU A 101 -2.71 20.28 10.04
N PHE A 102 -1.62 20.56 9.35
CA PHE A 102 -0.86 21.81 9.49
C PHE A 102 -0.95 22.67 8.23
N LYS A 103 -0.81 24.00 8.40
CA LYS A 103 -0.80 24.92 7.26
C LYS A 103 0.47 24.81 6.39
N LYS A 104 1.59 24.38 6.97
CA LYS A 104 2.90 24.21 6.31
C LYS A 104 3.54 22.87 6.74
N PRO A 105 4.50 22.32 5.99
CA PRO A 105 5.17 21.07 6.32
C PRO A 105 6.19 21.22 7.47
N THR A 106 5.73 21.65 8.61
CA THR A 106 6.51 21.79 9.85
C THR A 106 5.61 21.68 11.07
N SER A 107 6.11 21.06 12.13
CA SER A 107 5.39 20.92 13.41
C SER A 107 5.18 22.26 14.15
N PHE A 108 5.89 23.30 13.76
CA PHE A 108 5.74 24.65 14.29
C PHE A 108 4.68 25.47 13.56
N ALA A 109 4.13 24.95 12.46
CA ALA A 109 3.06 25.63 11.72
C ALA A 109 1.74 25.61 12.49
N LYS A 110 0.88 26.57 12.15
CA LYS A 110 -0.47 26.63 12.71
C LYS A 110 -1.24 25.34 12.40
N PRO A 111 -1.78 24.64 13.41
CA PRO A 111 -2.70 23.54 13.18
C PRO A 111 -4.01 24.05 12.57
N ILE A 112 -4.54 23.31 11.60
CA ILE A 112 -5.79 23.65 10.91
C ILE A 112 -6.94 22.80 11.45
N ALA A 113 -6.72 21.47 11.58
CA ALA A 113 -7.73 20.51 11.98
C ALA A 113 -7.11 19.26 12.61
N GLN A 114 -7.94 18.48 13.27
CA GLN A 114 -7.63 17.11 13.67
C GLN A 114 -8.28 16.12 12.70
N ILE A 115 -7.49 15.17 12.22
CA ILE A 115 -7.91 14.07 11.39
C ILE A 115 -8.03 12.84 12.28
N LYS A 116 -9.22 12.25 12.34
CA LYS A 116 -9.46 11.04 13.12
C LYS A 116 -8.86 9.82 12.45
N GLU A 117 -8.45 8.86 13.25
CA GLU A 117 -8.08 7.51 12.81
C GLU A 117 -9.16 6.91 11.90
N GLY A 118 -8.73 6.12 10.90
CA GLY A 118 -9.61 5.51 9.90
C GLY A 118 -10.06 6.46 8.77
N ARG A 119 -9.70 7.75 8.81
CA ARG A 119 -10.04 8.70 7.75
C ARG A 119 -9.23 8.40 6.50
N LEU A 120 -9.91 8.32 5.35
CA LEU A 120 -9.29 8.28 4.03
C LEU A 120 -8.86 9.69 3.62
N LEU A 121 -7.63 9.81 3.17
CA LEU A 121 -7.01 11.07 2.74
C LEU A 121 -6.49 10.91 1.32
N ILE A 122 -6.66 11.94 0.50
CA ILE A 122 -6.09 12.01 -0.85
C ILE A 122 -4.78 12.78 -0.76
N LEU A 123 -3.71 12.18 -1.27
CA LEU A 123 -2.39 12.78 -1.33
C LEU A 123 -2.24 13.55 -2.65
N GLU A 124 -1.81 14.80 -2.59
CA GLU A 124 -1.42 15.59 -3.75
C GLU A 124 0.07 15.43 -4.03
N LYS A 125 0.89 15.68 -3.01
CA LYS A 125 2.34 15.53 -3.09
C LYS A 125 2.92 15.21 -1.73
N CYS A 126 4.08 14.56 -1.73
CA CYS A 126 4.86 14.31 -0.51
C CYS A 126 6.27 14.87 -0.66
N GLU A 127 6.79 15.47 0.40
CA GLU A 127 8.12 16.05 0.50
C GLU A 127 8.72 15.60 1.84
N GLN A 128 9.80 14.82 1.79
CA GLN A 128 10.42 14.24 2.98
C GLN A 128 9.40 13.48 3.84
N ASN A 129 9.16 13.92 5.07
CA ASN A 129 8.26 13.31 6.05
C ASN A 129 6.88 13.99 6.10
N TRP A 130 6.49 14.73 5.07
CA TRP A 130 5.24 15.46 5.00
C TRP A 130 4.51 15.18 3.70
N CYS A 131 3.19 15.03 3.76
CA CYS A 131 2.34 14.98 2.58
C CYS A 131 1.26 16.06 2.64
N ARG A 132 1.09 16.75 1.50
CA ARG A 132 -0.06 17.64 1.30
C ARG A 132 -1.26 16.79 0.97
N ILE A 133 -2.35 17.05 1.66
CA ILE A 133 -3.64 16.42 1.42
C ILE A 133 -4.67 17.45 1.05
N THR A 134 -5.64 17.03 0.24
CA THR A 134 -6.85 17.78 -0.07
C THR A 134 -8.07 16.94 0.29
N SER A 135 -9.05 17.56 0.86
CA SER A 135 -10.39 17.05 1.08
C SER A 135 -11.40 18.14 0.70
N GLU A 136 -12.68 17.81 0.69
CA GLU A 136 -13.75 18.79 0.40
C GLU A 136 -13.76 19.98 1.39
N GLU A 137 -13.30 19.75 2.62
CA GLU A 137 -13.36 20.73 3.72
C GLU A 137 -12.00 21.34 4.08
N PHE A 138 -10.91 20.62 3.83
CA PHE A 138 -9.58 20.99 4.33
C PHE A 138 -8.49 20.70 3.31
N GLU A 139 -7.52 21.58 3.28
CA GLU A 139 -6.26 21.44 2.57
C GLU A 139 -5.12 21.75 3.53
N GLY A 140 -4.05 20.95 3.52
CA GLY A 140 -2.90 21.17 4.38
C GLY A 140 -1.91 20.02 4.39
N TRP A 141 -1.05 19.98 5.39
CA TRP A 141 0.06 19.07 5.49
C TRP A 141 -0.07 18.14 6.69
N ILE A 142 0.18 16.86 6.47
CA ILE A 142 0.29 15.83 7.50
C ILE A 142 1.67 15.21 7.49
N LYS A 143 2.12 14.68 8.65
CA LYS A 143 3.30 13.81 8.70
C LYS A 143 3.00 12.46 8.07
N THR A 144 4.02 11.85 7.46
CA THR A 144 3.93 10.53 6.80
C THR A 144 3.91 9.34 7.75
N ASP A 145 4.18 9.56 9.04
CA ASP A 145 4.03 8.53 10.06
C ASP A 145 2.56 8.13 10.24
N ASN A 146 2.29 6.88 10.64
CA ASN A 146 0.95 6.39 10.95
C ASN A 146 -0.08 6.62 9.81
N ILE A 147 0.32 6.32 8.58
CA ILE A 147 -0.55 6.22 7.42
C ILE A 147 -0.37 4.87 6.74
N TRP A 148 -1.41 4.36 6.11
CA TRP A 148 -1.42 3.12 5.35
C TRP A 148 -2.00 3.36 3.96
N GLY A 149 -1.36 2.83 2.90
CA GLY A 149 -1.88 2.97 1.54
C GLY A 149 -0.89 3.54 0.52
N GLN A 150 0.36 3.82 0.92
CA GLN A 150 1.43 4.23 0.00
C GLN A 150 2.70 3.43 0.27
N ASN A 151 3.58 3.41 -0.73
CA ASN A 151 4.92 2.83 -0.66
C ASN A 151 5.87 3.79 0.05
#